data_37e663a1748af5b620f32008709fee9c
#
_entry.id   37e663a1748af5b620f32008709fee9c
#
_cell.length_a   1.000
_cell.length_b   1.000
_cell.length_c   1.000
_cell.angle_alpha   90.00
_cell.angle_beta   90.00
_cell.angle_gamma   90.00
#
_symmetry.space_group_name_H-M   'P 1'
#
loop_
_entity.id
_entity.type
_entity.pdbx_description
1 polymer ?
#
loop_
_entity_poly.entity_id
_entity_poly.type
_entity_poly.pdbx_seq_one_letter_code
_entity_poly.pdbx_strand_id
1 'polypeptide(L)'
;MTQKQISRVELASYLLSPALFGMLVLMVAEAMLAAATTWLVINAARKVAVGEFLLTDLILILAAQSASYVAGVISWMFAERAGYRGFGKFMLRFARENRGKVKLFGDKPAREQVEPFLTGETFQCFFNLMYELEFTLKLLLGLVFNAVVLGAEIDLSLPFAYIGAFAALLLMQWALQGPIARTYLENQRMNNRITAQGYTAWDNIFSGNRYNLRLWLAGFKSRLRQALTAQIRAIVAREGMSAMSGIVSLAIVFVTITVVAVNNAGDTVLLIALATTLPRQIEMTYELHLLASGWNDFIAIWTRFDGIAANMLPQPDESFDNRIKFDRLVLREGADANVVSSVNDALRIVQARPTGRINVRGGNATGKSSLLASLKTEMRRRAFYWPASDRLAFQFAGGVVPVDVEGEHEDEAIASETPDKKLGFSTGERQLKSLEEIVNATDAQVYLLDEWDANLDAANKAKADALVDALAARARVVEISHRDRTG
;
A
#
# COMPACT_ATOMS: atom_id res chain seq x y z
N MET A 1 15.36 22.74 -13.06
CA MET A 1 14.51 21.69 -13.65
C MET A 1 13.30 21.54 -12.77
N THR A 2 12.11 21.86 -13.25
CA THR A 2 10.86 21.71 -12.51
C THR A 2 10.69 20.23 -12.10
N GLN A 3 10.65 19.98 -10.83
CA GLN A 3 10.48 18.66 -10.23
C GLN A 3 9.16 18.06 -10.74
N LYS A 4 9.21 16.96 -11.46
CA LYS A 4 8.01 16.25 -11.94
C LYS A 4 7.32 15.64 -10.72
N GLN A 5 6.37 16.37 -10.13
CA GLN A 5 5.52 15.82 -9.07
C GLN A 5 4.54 14.84 -9.71
N ILE A 6 4.49 13.64 -9.14
CA ILE A 6 3.50 12.64 -9.52
C ILE A 6 2.18 13.03 -8.85
N SER A 7 1.10 13.04 -9.64
CA SER A 7 -0.22 13.34 -9.11
C SER A 7 -0.91 12.06 -8.61
N ARG A 8 -1.85 12.22 -7.65
CA ARG A 8 -2.71 11.11 -7.20
C ARG A 8 -3.51 10.49 -8.36
N VAL A 9 -3.90 11.30 -9.36
CA VAL A 9 -4.61 10.81 -10.55
C VAL A 9 -3.71 9.90 -11.39
N GLU A 10 -2.43 10.24 -11.52
CA GLU A 10 -1.45 9.41 -12.22
C GLU A 10 -1.24 8.07 -11.50
N LEU A 11 -1.18 8.06 -10.16
CA LEU A 11 -1.12 6.82 -9.38
C LEU A 11 -2.39 5.97 -9.54
N ALA A 12 -3.57 6.59 -9.46
CA ALA A 12 -4.83 5.88 -9.67
C ALA A 12 -4.94 5.28 -11.07
N SER A 13 -4.31 5.92 -12.08
CA SER A 13 -4.28 5.39 -13.44
C SER A 13 -3.57 4.02 -13.56
N TYR A 14 -2.75 3.62 -12.58
CA TYR A 14 -2.14 2.28 -12.56
C TYR A 14 -3.16 1.16 -12.41
N LEU A 15 -4.34 1.45 -11.87
CA LEU A 15 -5.46 0.53 -11.79
C LEU A 15 -6.13 0.30 -13.15
N LEU A 16 -5.95 1.21 -14.12
CA LEU A 16 -6.50 1.06 -15.45
C LEU A 16 -5.90 -0.17 -16.13
N SER A 17 -6.73 -1.19 -16.26
CA SER A 17 -6.35 -2.51 -16.77
C SER A 17 -7.58 -3.21 -17.35
N PRO A 18 -7.40 -4.22 -18.20
CA PRO A 18 -8.51 -5.07 -18.65
C PRO A 18 -9.28 -5.70 -17.47
N ALA A 19 -8.61 -5.93 -16.33
CA ALA A 19 -9.26 -6.43 -15.13
C ALA A 19 -10.28 -5.42 -14.57
N LEU A 20 -9.92 -4.13 -14.47
CA LEU A 20 -10.86 -3.10 -14.04
C LEU A 20 -12.10 -3.04 -14.96
N PHE A 21 -11.89 -3.12 -16.28
CA PHE A 21 -13.00 -3.15 -17.23
C PHE A 21 -13.88 -4.39 -17.04
N GLY A 22 -13.28 -5.57 -16.88
CA GLY A 22 -14.01 -6.82 -16.60
C GLY A 22 -14.85 -6.74 -15.31
N MET A 23 -14.28 -6.15 -14.25
CA MET A 23 -15.00 -5.86 -13.01
C MET A 23 -16.26 -5.01 -13.28
N LEU A 24 -16.09 -3.87 -13.97
CA LEU A 24 -17.20 -2.95 -14.25
C LEU A 24 -18.34 -3.61 -15.04
N VAL A 25 -18.01 -4.40 -16.06
CA VAL A 25 -18.99 -5.13 -16.86
C VAL A 25 -19.78 -6.14 -16.01
N LEU A 26 -19.08 -6.89 -15.15
CA LEU A 26 -19.71 -7.88 -14.27
C LEU A 26 -20.58 -7.22 -13.20
N MET A 27 -20.17 -6.06 -12.67
CA MET A 27 -20.97 -5.30 -11.72
C MET A 27 -22.30 -4.81 -12.33
N VAL A 28 -22.25 -4.32 -13.57
CA VAL A 28 -23.47 -3.96 -14.30
C VAL A 28 -24.37 -5.18 -14.49
N ALA A 29 -23.81 -6.32 -14.90
CA ALA A 29 -24.55 -7.57 -15.06
C ALA A 29 -25.16 -8.04 -13.74
N GLU A 30 -24.41 -8.01 -12.62
CA GLU A 30 -24.89 -8.33 -11.29
C GLU A 30 -26.07 -7.46 -10.88
N ALA A 31 -25.94 -6.15 -11.03
CA ALA A 31 -26.98 -5.19 -10.68
C ALA A 31 -28.25 -5.37 -11.56
N MET A 32 -28.08 -5.65 -12.84
CA MET A 32 -29.21 -5.96 -13.75
C MET A 32 -29.91 -7.26 -13.35
N LEU A 33 -29.18 -8.30 -12.98
CA LEU A 33 -29.74 -9.57 -12.52
C LEU A 33 -30.49 -9.41 -11.20
N ALA A 34 -29.96 -8.61 -10.27
CA ALA A 34 -30.64 -8.28 -9.01
C ALA A 34 -31.93 -7.51 -9.23
N ALA A 35 -31.94 -6.54 -10.16
CA ALA A 35 -33.13 -5.81 -10.53
C ALA A 35 -34.15 -6.70 -11.28
N ALA A 36 -33.67 -7.60 -12.14
CA ALA A 36 -34.52 -8.61 -12.77
C ALA A 36 -35.20 -9.55 -11.75
N THR A 37 -34.48 -9.90 -10.66
CA THR A 37 -35.07 -10.65 -9.54
C THR A 37 -36.22 -9.86 -8.90
N THR A 38 -36.05 -8.56 -8.66
CA THR A 38 -37.09 -7.68 -8.12
C THR A 38 -38.31 -7.64 -9.08
N TRP A 39 -38.09 -7.50 -10.37
CA TRP A 39 -39.14 -7.51 -11.39
C TRP A 39 -39.90 -8.87 -11.41
N LEU A 40 -39.19 -9.99 -11.35
CA LEU A 40 -39.79 -11.33 -11.28
C LEU A 40 -40.63 -11.50 -10.01
N VAL A 41 -40.19 -10.98 -8.87
CA VAL A 41 -40.97 -11.01 -7.61
C VAL A 41 -42.28 -10.24 -7.76
N ILE A 42 -42.26 -9.05 -8.39
CA ILE A 42 -43.46 -8.27 -8.66
C ILE A 42 -44.42 -9.04 -9.57
N ASN A 43 -43.93 -9.64 -10.65
CA ASN A 43 -44.73 -10.44 -11.55
C ASN A 43 -45.32 -11.68 -10.87
N ALA A 44 -44.53 -12.36 -10.06
CA ALA A 44 -45.02 -13.49 -9.25
C ALA A 44 -46.15 -13.03 -8.29
N ALA A 45 -45.99 -11.87 -7.63
CA ALA A 45 -47.02 -11.31 -6.76
C ALA A 45 -48.34 -11.04 -7.51
N ARG A 46 -48.26 -10.49 -8.74
CA ARG A 46 -49.43 -10.28 -9.59
C ARG A 46 -50.14 -11.58 -9.97
N LYS A 47 -49.36 -12.64 -10.30
CA LYS A 47 -49.91 -13.97 -10.61
C LYS A 47 -50.61 -14.60 -9.40
N VAL A 48 -50.04 -14.47 -8.20
CA VAL A 48 -50.68 -14.91 -6.95
C VAL A 48 -52.05 -14.21 -6.76
N ALA A 49 -52.11 -12.91 -7.02
CA ALA A 49 -53.33 -12.14 -6.88
C ALA A 49 -54.47 -12.65 -7.77
N VAL A 50 -54.18 -13.25 -8.93
CA VAL A 50 -55.15 -13.85 -9.86
C VAL A 50 -55.24 -15.35 -9.76
N GLY A 51 -54.56 -16.01 -8.80
CA GLY A 51 -54.64 -17.44 -8.57
C GLY A 51 -53.84 -18.32 -9.53
N GLU A 52 -52.85 -17.76 -10.25
CA GLU A 52 -51.98 -18.51 -11.17
C GLU A 52 -50.85 -19.26 -10.48
N PHE A 53 -50.34 -20.32 -11.16
CA PHE A 53 -49.27 -21.16 -10.62
C PHE A 53 -47.86 -20.56 -10.85
N LEU A 54 -46.99 -20.62 -9.85
CA LEU A 54 -45.74 -19.86 -9.77
C LEU A 54 -44.44 -20.61 -10.07
N LEU A 55 -44.49 -21.93 -10.42
CA LEU A 55 -43.26 -22.73 -10.49
C LEU A 55 -42.18 -22.11 -11.40
N THR A 56 -42.57 -21.63 -12.57
CA THR A 56 -41.65 -21.03 -13.53
C THR A 56 -41.02 -19.75 -12.99
N ASP A 57 -41.79 -18.90 -12.31
CA ASP A 57 -41.29 -17.65 -11.74
C ASP A 57 -40.28 -17.92 -10.60
N LEU A 58 -40.55 -18.93 -9.76
CA LEU A 58 -39.64 -19.34 -8.69
C LEU A 58 -38.32 -19.86 -9.23
N ILE A 59 -38.37 -20.68 -10.31
CA ILE A 59 -37.14 -21.17 -10.98
C ILE A 59 -36.34 -20.00 -11.58
N LEU A 60 -37.01 -19.05 -12.24
CA LEU A 60 -36.35 -17.87 -12.83
C LEU A 60 -35.74 -16.96 -11.78
N ILE A 61 -36.43 -16.74 -10.63
CA ILE A 61 -35.90 -15.98 -9.50
C ILE A 61 -34.64 -16.65 -8.96
N LEU A 62 -34.68 -17.97 -8.72
CA LEU A 62 -33.52 -18.72 -8.27
C LEU A 62 -32.36 -18.65 -9.26
N ALA A 63 -32.63 -18.79 -10.55
CA ALA A 63 -31.60 -18.71 -11.58
C ALA A 63 -30.97 -17.32 -11.68
N ALA A 64 -31.80 -16.25 -11.69
CA ALA A 64 -31.31 -14.87 -11.75
C ALA A 64 -30.47 -14.51 -10.51
N GLN A 65 -30.93 -14.88 -9.31
CA GLN A 65 -30.22 -14.62 -8.08
C GLN A 65 -28.91 -15.42 -8.00
N SER A 66 -28.91 -16.69 -8.43
CA SER A 66 -27.70 -17.50 -8.50
C SER A 66 -26.67 -16.92 -9.48
N ALA A 67 -27.12 -16.47 -10.65
CA ALA A 67 -26.28 -15.83 -11.64
C ALA A 67 -25.70 -14.49 -11.11
N SER A 68 -26.48 -13.71 -10.36
CA SER A 68 -26.02 -12.49 -9.70
C SER A 68 -24.89 -12.77 -8.70
N TYR A 69 -25.02 -13.80 -7.86
CA TYR A 69 -23.95 -14.20 -6.93
C TYR A 69 -22.67 -14.60 -7.65
N VAL A 70 -22.78 -15.40 -8.72
CA VAL A 70 -21.61 -15.80 -9.53
C VAL A 70 -20.93 -14.58 -10.16
N ALA A 71 -21.72 -13.66 -10.74
CA ALA A 71 -21.20 -12.44 -11.31
C ALA A 71 -20.47 -11.59 -10.26
N GLY A 72 -21.02 -11.46 -9.06
CA GLY A 72 -20.39 -10.75 -7.95
C GLY A 72 -19.06 -11.34 -7.50
N VAL A 73 -18.98 -12.67 -7.36
CA VAL A 73 -17.72 -13.35 -7.01
C VAL A 73 -16.65 -13.12 -8.08
N ILE A 74 -17.01 -13.25 -9.34
CA ILE A 74 -16.06 -13.06 -10.45
C ILE A 74 -15.64 -11.59 -10.54
N SER A 75 -16.57 -10.65 -10.32
CA SER A 75 -16.27 -9.21 -10.24
C SER A 75 -15.21 -8.92 -9.18
N TRP A 76 -15.36 -9.49 -7.99
CA TRP A 76 -14.39 -9.36 -6.90
C TRP A 76 -12.99 -9.89 -7.28
N MET A 77 -12.91 -11.05 -7.95
CA MET A 77 -11.63 -11.58 -8.45
C MET A 77 -10.93 -10.60 -9.41
N PHE A 78 -11.68 -9.91 -10.25
CA PHE A 78 -11.14 -8.88 -11.14
C PHE A 78 -10.70 -7.62 -10.38
N ALA A 79 -11.43 -7.21 -9.34
CA ALA A 79 -11.05 -6.12 -8.46
C ALA A 79 -9.70 -6.37 -7.78
N GLU A 80 -9.54 -7.55 -7.19
CA GLU A 80 -8.29 -8.00 -6.59
C GLU A 80 -7.13 -7.96 -7.60
N ARG A 81 -7.34 -8.54 -8.78
CA ARG A 81 -6.34 -8.55 -9.85
C ARG A 81 -5.92 -7.14 -10.28
N ALA A 82 -6.85 -6.19 -10.33
CA ALA A 82 -6.55 -4.80 -10.64
C ALA A 82 -5.72 -4.13 -9.52
N GLY A 83 -6.03 -4.41 -8.25
CA GLY A 83 -5.27 -3.92 -7.09
C GLY A 83 -3.81 -4.38 -7.10
N TYR A 84 -3.58 -5.70 -7.29
CA TYR A 84 -2.22 -6.27 -7.39
C TYR A 84 -1.43 -5.67 -8.55
N ARG A 85 -2.05 -5.53 -9.74
CA ARG A 85 -1.39 -4.90 -10.90
C ARG A 85 -1.05 -3.43 -10.65
N GLY A 86 -1.94 -2.69 -10.00
CA GLY A 86 -1.71 -1.31 -9.64
C GLY A 86 -0.50 -1.15 -8.72
N PHE A 87 -0.43 -1.97 -7.67
CA PHE A 87 0.71 -1.99 -6.75
C PHE A 87 2.01 -2.43 -7.45
N GLY A 88 1.96 -3.47 -8.30
CA GLY A 88 3.12 -3.91 -9.09
C GLY A 88 3.69 -2.78 -9.96
N LYS A 89 2.82 -2.07 -10.71
CA LYS A 89 3.22 -0.89 -11.51
C LYS A 89 3.86 0.21 -10.65
N PHE A 90 3.29 0.46 -9.45
CA PHE A 90 3.89 1.41 -8.50
C PHE A 90 5.30 1.00 -8.11
N MET A 91 5.50 -0.26 -7.67
CA MET A 91 6.80 -0.74 -7.22
C MET A 91 7.85 -0.73 -8.33
N LEU A 92 7.49 -1.17 -9.53
CA LEU A 92 8.38 -1.15 -10.69
C LEU A 92 8.79 0.28 -11.07
N ARG A 93 7.85 1.21 -11.05
CA ARG A 93 8.15 2.61 -11.33
C ARG A 93 8.98 3.24 -10.22
N PHE A 94 8.65 2.98 -8.96
CA PHE A 94 9.45 3.45 -7.82
C PHE A 94 10.91 2.98 -7.94
N ALA A 95 11.13 1.70 -8.22
CA ALA A 95 12.46 1.14 -8.42
C ALA A 95 13.20 1.81 -9.60
N ARG A 96 12.53 1.97 -10.75
CA ARG A 96 13.09 2.58 -11.96
C ARG A 96 13.55 4.03 -11.73
N GLU A 97 12.71 4.83 -11.08
CA GLU A 97 12.95 6.26 -10.86
C GLU A 97 13.97 6.55 -9.73
N ASN A 98 14.11 5.63 -8.77
CA ASN A 98 14.94 5.86 -7.59
C ASN A 98 16.26 5.07 -7.56
N ARG A 99 16.46 4.06 -8.44
CA ARG A 99 17.64 3.18 -8.46
C ARG A 99 19.01 3.88 -8.48
N GLY A 100 19.06 5.14 -8.91
CA GLY A 100 20.31 5.91 -8.98
C GLY A 100 20.54 6.87 -7.81
N LYS A 101 19.61 6.98 -6.88
CA LYS A 101 19.66 7.92 -5.75
C LYS A 101 20.40 7.34 -4.54
N VAL A 102 21.65 6.96 -4.72
CA VAL A 102 22.43 6.21 -3.71
C VAL A 102 22.60 6.98 -2.40
N LYS A 103 22.65 8.31 -2.45
CA LYS A 103 22.75 9.16 -1.26
C LYS A 103 21.59 8.98 -0.28
N LEU A 104 20.40 8.53 -0.75
CA LEU A 104 19.25 8.20 0.10
C LEU A 104 19.49 6.97 0.99
N PHE A 105 20.40 6.07 0.61
CA PHE A 105 20.66 4.85 1.38
C PHE A 105 21.08 5.15 2.84
N GLY A 106 21.90 6.16 3.03
CA GLY A 106 22.38 6.62 4.35
C GLY A 106 21.52 7.70 5.01
N ASP A 107 20.38 8.06 4.40
CA ASP A 107 19.49 9.11 4.90
C ASP A 107 18.37 8.52 5.77
N LYS A 108 18.62 8.43 7.09
CA LYS A 108 17.65 7.86 8.04
C LYS A 108 16.31 8.60 8.05
N PRO A 109 16.25 9.96 8.11
CA PRO A 109 14.97 10.68 8.04
C PRO A 109 14.17 10.38 6.78
N ALA A 110 14.82 10.39 5.61
CA ALA A 110 14.17 10.07 4.34
C ALA A 110 13.67 8.61 4.33
N ARG A 111 14.46 7.69 4.88
CA ARG A 111 14.07 6.28 5.01
C ARG A 111 12.85 6.10 5.91
N GLU A 112 12.85 6.69 7.11
CA GLU A 112 11.73 6.62 8.05
C GLU A 112 10.44 7.20 7.45
N GLN A 113 10.55 8.20 6.59
CA GLN A 113 9.42 8.80 5.89
C GLN A 113 8.89 7.90 4.75
N VAL A 114 9.76 7.26 3.97
CA VAL A 114 9.41 6.56 2.73
C VAL A 114 9.13 5.07 2.95
N GLU A 115 9.87 4.41 3.86
CA GLU A 115 9.77 2.94 4.10
C GLU A 115 8.34 2.46 4.38
N PRO A 116 7.48 3.18 5.16
CA PRO A 116 6.09 2.77 5.36
C PRO A 116 5.28 2.66 4.06
N PHE A 117 5.54 3.54 3.08
CA PHE A 117 4.86 3.50 1.79
C PHE A 117 5.30 2.32 0.91
N LEU A 118 6.51 1.82 1.11
CA LEU A 118 7.01 0.65 0.38
C LEU A 118 6.55 -0.67 1.00
N THR A 119 6.32 -0.71 2.32
CA THR A 119 6.07 -1.97 3.04
C THR A 119 4.60 -2.35 3.18
N GLY A 120 3.68 -1.40 3.20
CA GLY A 120 2.28 -1.76 3.42
C GLY A 120 1.27 -0.67 3.08
N GLU A 121 1.60 0.59 3.33
CA GLU A 121 0.66 1.70 3.16
C GLU A 121 0.14 1.79 1.73
N THR A 122 1.03 1.75 0.74
CA THR A 122 0.65 1.82 -0.67
C THR A 122 -0.14 0.60 -1.12
N PHE A 123 0.29 -0.60 -0.71
CA PHE A 123 -0.43 -1.84 -0.99
C PHE A 123 -1.88 -1.74 -0.50
N GLN A 124 -2.07 -1.42 0.79
CA GLN A 124 -3.40 -1.26 1.37
C GLN A 124 -4.21 -0.16 0.68
N CYS A 125 -3.58 0.94 0.26
CA CYS A 125 -4.26 2.03 -0.41
C CYS A 125 -4.85 1.60 -1.76
N PHE A 126 -4.10 0.85 -2.58
CA PHE A 126 -4.60 0.31 -3.84
C PHE A 126 -5.76 -0.67 -3.63
N PHE A 127 -5.63 -1.56 -2.64
CA PHE A 127 -6.68 -2.52 -2.30
C PHE A 127 -7.93 -1.85 -1.75
N ASN A 128 -7.77 -0.96 -0.79
CA ASN A 128 -8.91 -0.23 -0.22
C ASN A 128 -9.62 0.60 -1.29
N LEU A 129 -8.88 1.21 -2.23
CA LEU A 129 -9.49 1.96 -3.33
C LEU A 129 -10.33 1.05 -4.24
N MET A 130 -9.82 -0.14 -4.56
CA MET A 130 -10.56 -1.11 -5.37
C MET A 130 -11.78 -1.64 -4.62
N TYR A 131 -11.64 -1.93 -3.33
CA TYR A 131 -12.73 -2.36 -2.47
C TYR A 131 -13.85 -1.30 -2.41
N GLU A 132 -13.50 -0.05 -2.10
CA GLU A 132 -14.49 1.03 -2.00
C GLU A 132 -15.11 1.38 -3.35
N LEU A 133 -14.35 1.30 -4.43
CA LEU A 133 -14.86 1.51 -5.78
C LEU A 133 -15.89 0.43 -6.14
N GLU A 134 -15.54 -0.83 -5.92
CA GLU A 134 -16.44 -1.97 -6.18
C GLU A 134 -17.69 -1.86 -5.32
N PHE A 135 -17.53 -1.69 -4.01
CA PHE A 135 -18.64 -1.59 -3.06
C PHE A 135 -19.58 -0.43 -3.38
N THR A 136 -19.04 0.78 -3.58
CA THR A 136 -19.83 1.99 -3.85
C THR A 136 -20.56 1.91 -5.19
N LEU A 137 -19.87 1.43 -6.24
CA LEU A 137 -20.51 1.28 -7.58
C LEU A 137 -21.59 0.20 -7.58
N LYS A 138 -21.36 -0.90 -6.88
CA LYS A 138 -22.35 -1.98 -6.74
C LYS A 138 -23.63 -1.48 -6.06
N LEU A 139 -23.49 -0.76 -4.95
CA LEU A 139 -24.64 -0.14 -4.28
C LEU A 139 -25.35 0.86 -5.20
N LEU A 140 -24.61 1.74 -5.86
CA LEU A 140 -25.18 2.75 -6.76
C LEU A 140 -25.95 2.11 -7.92
N LEU A 141 -25.35 1.15 -8.60
CA LEU A 141 -26.00 0.45 -9.71
C LEU A 141 -27.22 -0.35 -9.24
N GLY A 142 -27.09 -1.05 -8.11
CA GLY A 142 -28.20 -1.77 -7.49
C GLY A 142 -29.39 -0.86 -7.16
N LEU A 143 -29.14 0.29 -6.53
CA LEU A 143 -30.16 1.29 -6.24
C LEU A 143 -30.82 1.84 -7.51
N VAL A 144 -30.01 2.24 -8.50
CA VAL A 144 -30.53 2.82 -9.75
C VAL A 144 -31.41 1.82 -10.49
N PHE A 145 -30.94 0.60 -10.74
CA PHE A 145 -31.74 -0.38 -11.50
C PHE A 145 -32.98 -0.83 -10.74
N ASN A 146 -32.92 -1.05 -9.41
CA ASN A 146 -34.10 -1.38 -8.63
C ASN A 146 -35.09 -0.22 -8.55
N ALA A 147 -34.63 1.04 -8.42
CA ALA A 147 -35.52 2.21 -8.44
C ALA A 147 -36.25 2.32 -9.79
N VAL A 148 -35.55 2.05 -10.90
CA VAL A 148 -36.19 2.03 -12.23
C VAL A 148 -37.29 0.96 -12.31
N VAL A 149 -37.01 -0.26 -11.81
CA VAL A 149 -37.99 -1.35 -11.79
C VAL A 149 -39.20 -0.97 -10.91
N LEU A 150 -39.01 -0.44 -9.71
CA LEU A 150 -40.09 -0.02 -8.81
C LEU A 150 -40.91 1.13 -9.42
N GLY A 151 -40.25 2.08 -10.09
CA GLY A 151 -40.92 3.18 -10.78
C GLY A 151 -41.75 2.74 -11.95
N ALA A 152 -41.25 1.78 -12.74
CA ALA A 152 -41.97 1.28 -13.92
C ALA A 152 -43.14 0.34 -13.55
N GLU A 153 -42.98 -0.45 -12.50
CA GLU A 153 -43.92 -1.51 -12.16
C GLU A 153 -44.94 -1.14 -11.06
N ILE A 154 -44.62 -0.16 -10.20
CA ILE A 154 -45.44 0.22 -9.08
C ILE A 154 -45.88 1.68 -9.23
N ASP A 155 -44.97 2.66 -9.01
CA ASP A 155 -45.29 4.08 -9.10
C ASP A 155 -44.02 4.92 -9.28
N LEU A 156 -44.09 5.91 -10.19
CA LEU A 156 -43.01 6.84 -10.50
C LEU A 156 -42.57 7.71 -9.31
N SER A 157 -43.39 7.86 -8.28
CA SER A 157 -42.99 8.61 -7.08
C SER A 157 -41.89 7.91 -6.27
N LEU A 158 -41.76 6.59 -6.36
CA LEU A 158 -40.77 5.80 -5.61
C LEU A 158 -39.31 6.18 -6.00
N PRO A 159 -38.89 6.18 -7.27
CA PRO A 159 -37.58 6.69 -7.66
C PRO A 159 -37.27 8.09 -7.14
N PHE A 160 -38.26 9.02 -7.20
CA PHE A 160 -38.07 10.36 -6.70
C PHE A 160 -37.93 10.41 -5.17
N ALA A 161 -38.60 9.50 -4.45
CA ALA A 161 -38.43 9.37 -3.01
C ALA A 161 -36.99 8.95 -2.64
N TYR A 162 -36.37 8.00 -3.39
CA TYR A 162 -34.97 7.60 -3.19
C TYR A 162 -34.02 8.75 -3.50
N ILE A 163 -34.26 9.52 -4.57
CA ILE A 163 -33.46 10.72 -4.89
C ILE A 163 -33.58 11.76 -3.76
N GLY A 164 -34.78 12.01 -3.27
CA GLY A 164 -35.03 12.93 -2.16
C GLY A 164 -34.38 12.47 -0.85
N ALA A 165 -34.48 11.18 -0.53
CA ALA A 165 -33.82 10.57 0.61
C ALA A 165 -32.29 10.70 0.53
N PHE A 166 -31.72 10.47 -0.64
CA PHE A 166 -30.28 10.63 -0.86
C PHE A 166 -29.83 12.08 -0.73
N ALA A 167 -30.60 13.02 -1.29
CA ALA A 167 -30.33 14.45 -1.16
C ALA A 167 -30.38 14.92 0.31
N ALA A 168 -31.38 14.47 1.08
CA ALA A 168 -31.51 14.77 2.50
C ALA A 168 -30.28 14.22 3.29
N LEU A 169 -29.84 13.01 2.97
CA LEU A 169 -28.69 12.37 3.56
C LEU A 169 -27.39 13.14 3.27
N LEU A 170 -27.17 13.58 2.02
CA LEU A 170 -26.01 14.40 1.65
C LEU A 170 -25.99 15.75 2.38
N LEU A 171 -27.17 16.42 2.51
CA LEU A 171 -27.31 17.66 3.26
C LEU A 171 -26.94 17.49 4.74
N MET A 172 -27.38 16.40 5.36
CA MET A 172 -27.03 16.08 6.75
C MET A 172 -25.53 15.82 6.92
N GLN A 173 -24.94 15.07 6.01
CA GLN A 173 -23.49 14.84 6.02
C GLN A 173 -22.71 16.15 5.89
N TRP A 174 -23.09 17.00 4.93
CA TRP A 174 -22.44 18.28 4.74
C TRP A 174 -22.53 19.16 5.99
N ALA A 175 -23.70 19.22 6.65
CA ALA A 175 -23.89 20.00 7.87
C ALA A 175 -23.05 19.52 9.06
N LEU A 176 -22.81 18.20 9.18
CA LEU A 176 -22.17 17.57 10.33
C LEU A 176 -20.71 17.14 10.10
N GLN A 177 -20.16 17.34 8.89
CA GLN A 177 -18.80 16.92 8.54
C GLN A 177 -17.71 17.53 9.44
N GLY A 178 -17.85 18.78 9.87
CA GLY A 178 -16.85 19.49 10.68
C GLY A 178 -16.62 18.86 12.05
N PRO A 179 -17.65 18.65 12.88
CA PRO A 179 -17.55 17.94 14.15
C PRO A 179 -16.98 16.52 14.02
N ILE A 180 -17.40 15.77 12.99
CA ILE A 180 -16.95 14.39 12.75
C ILE A 180 -15.47 14.34 12.40
N ALA A 181 -15.01 15.21 11.50
CA ALA A 181 -13.60 15.28 11.12
C ALA A 181 -12.67 15.56 12.33
N ARG A 182 -13.11 16.39 13.27
CA ARG A 182 -12.34 16.66 14.51
C ARG A 182 -12.20 15.41 15.39
N THR A 183 -13.29 14.68 15.61
CA THR A 183 -13.25 13.45 16.42
C THR A 183 -12.42 12.37 15.75
N TYR A 184 -12.45 12.28 14.42
CA TYR A 184 -11.65 11.34 13.64
C TYR A 184 -10.15 11.64 13.74
N LEU A 185 -9.73 12.89 13.61
CA LEU A 185 -8.35 13.31 13.78
C LEU A 185 -7.81 13.05 15.20
N GLU A 186 -8.63 13.29 16.22
CA GLU A 186 -8.27 12.97 17.61
C GLU A 186 -8.04 11.47 17.77
N ASN A 187 -8.97 10.66 17.25
CA ASN A 187 -8.87 9.20 17.26
C ASN A 187 -7.60 8.71 16.55
N GLN A 188 -7.31 9.21 15.36
CA GLN A 188 -6.11 8.85 14.61
C GLN A 188 -4.83 9.18 15.37
N ARG A 189 -4.77 10.34 16.03
CA ARG A 189 -3.63 10.72 16.89
C ARG A 189 -3.44 9.77 18.07
N MET A 190 -4.53 9.34 18.71
CA MET A 190 -4.45 8.40 19.83
C MET A 190 -4.06 6.98 19.36
N ASN A 191 -4.56 6.55 18.23
CA ASN A 191 -4.18 5.26 17.61
C ASN A 191 -2.69 5.25 17.23
N ASN A 192 -2.17 6.32 16.66
CA ASN A 192 -0.74 6.43 16.36
C ASN A 192 0.13 6.34 17.62
N ARG A 193 -0.31 6.93 18.73
CA ARG A 193 0.41 6.87 20.03
C ARG A 193 0.45 5.45 20.60
N ILE A 194 -0.62 4.68 20.50
CA ILE A 194 -0.65 3.29 20.98
C ILE A 194 0.18 2.38 20.07
N THR A 195 0.13 2.60 18.75
CA THR A 195 0.95 1.86 17.79
C THR A 195 2.44 2.09 18.05
N ALA A 196 2.85 3.34 18.26
CA ALA A 196 4.23 3.68 18.63
C ALA A 196 4.70 2.98 19.92
N GLN A 197 3.79 2.77 20.90
CA GLN A 197 4.09 1.96 22.09
C GLN A 197 4.29 0.47 21.74
N GLY A 198 3.55 -0.03 20.75
CA GLY A 198 3.66 -1.42 20.27
C GLY A 198 5.06 -1.76 19.73
N TYR A 199 5.72 -0.84 19.04
CA TYR A 199 7.08 -1.06 18.50
C TYR A 199 8.14 -1.35 19.57
N THR A 200 7.92 -0.87 20.79
CA THR A 200 8.85 -1.12 21.93
C THR A 200 8.45 -2.35 22.75
N ALA A 201 7.40 -3.08 22.37
CA ALA A 201 6.87 -4.21 23.12
C ALA A 201 7.91 -5.34 23.25
N TRP A 202 8.50 -5.72 22.13
CA TRP A 202 9.48 -6.82 22.06
C TRP A 202 10.60 -6.65 23.09
N ASP A 203 11.28 -5.50 23.08
CA ASP A 203 12.43 -5.26 23.94
C ASP A 203 12.04 -5.22 25.41
N ASN A 204 10.90 -4.61 25.74
CA ASN A 204 10.45 -4.47 27.14
C ASN A 204 9.83 -5.76 27.72
N ILE A 205 9.28 -6.64 26.87
CA ILE A 205 8.71 -7.93 27.29
C ILE A 205 9.81 -9.00 27.39
N PHE A 206 10.57 -9.18 26.32
CA PHE A 206 11.56 -10.26 26.22
C PHE A 206 12.90 -9.96 26.86
N SER A 207 13.15 -8.71 27.32
CA SER A 207 14.31 -8.42 28.19
C SER A 207 14.25 -9.17 29.53
N GLY A 208 13.07 -9.66 29.95
CA GLY A 208 12.87 -10.33 31.24
C GLY A 208 12.93 -9.40 32.47
N ASN A 209 13.15 -8.12 32.28
CA ASN A 209 13.28 -7.14 33.36
C ASN A 209 11.90 -6.71 33.89
N ARG A 210 11.55 -7.10 35.12
CA ARG A 210 10.28 -6.70 35.76
C ARG A 210 10.05 -5.20 35.84
N TYR A 211 11.12 -4.41 36.00
CA TYR A 211 11.06 -2.94 36.05
C TYR A 211 10.59 -2.37 34.72
N ASN A 212 11.26 -2.72 33.62
CA ASN A 212 10.94 -2.24 32.28
C ASN A 212 9.54 -2.67 31.84
N LEU A 213 9.17 -3.94 32.12
CA LEU A 213 7.84 -4.49 31.82
C LEU A 213 6.73 -3.72 32.56
N ARG A 214 6.92 -3.38 33.86
CA ARG A 214 5.92 -2.63 34.62
C ARG A 214 5.70 -1.23 34.07
N LEU A 215 6.79 -0.51 33.75
CA LEU A 215 6.71 0.83 33.15
C LEU A 215 6.02 0.78 31.79
N TRP A 216 6.42 -0.15 30.95
CA TRP A 216 5.83 -0.33 29.63
C TRP A 216 4.35 -0.64 29.72
N LEU A 217 3.93 -1.59 30.58
CA LEU A 217 2.53 -1.95 30.80
C LEU A 217 1.70 -0.78 31.33
N ALA A 218 2.23 0.01 32.25
CA ALA A 218 1.55 1.20 32.77
C ALA A 218 1.30 2.23 31.65
N GLY A 219 2.33 2.51 30.83
CA GLY A 219 2.24 3.37 29.66
C GLY A 219 1.25 2.83 28.63
N PHE A 220 1.30 1.54 28.32
CA PHE A 220 0.40 0.89 27.37
C PHE A 220 -1.06 0.97 27.84
N LYS A 221 -1.36 0.62 29.10
CA LYS A 221 -2.72 0.69 29.67
C LYS A 221 -3.29 2.10 29.62
N SER A 222 -2.48 3.11 29.91
CA SER A 222 -2.90 4.51 29.86
C SER A 222 -3.26 4.93 28.43
N ARG A 223 -2.38 4.65 27.46
CA ARG A 223 -2.60 4.97 26.03
C ARG A 223 -3.76 4.18 25.43
N LEU A 224 -3.92 2.91 25.82
CA LEU A 224 -5.05 2.10 25.40
C LEU A 224 -6.39 2.70 25.82
N ARG A 225 -6.50 3.17 27.08
CA ARG A 225 -7.72 3.84 27.56
C ARG A 225 -8.01 5.13 26.80
N GLN A 226 -6.99 5.94 26.53
CA GLN A 226 -7.14 7.17 25.75
C GLN A 226 -7.58 6.86 24.30
N ALA A 227 -6.95 5.89 23.65
CA ALA A 227 -7.31 5.45 22.30
C ALA A 227 -8.75 4.91 22.26
N LEU A 228 -9.13 4.04 23.21
CA LEU A 228 -10.49 3.50 23.31
C LEU A 228 -11.53 4.60 23.49
N THR A 229 -11.25 5.59 24.37
CA THR A 229 -12.19 6.70 24.60
C THR A 229 -12.34 7.57 23.34
N ALA A 230 -11.24 7.86 22.65
CA ALA A 230 -11.27 8.60 21.39
C ALA A 230 -12.00 7.82 20.29
N GLN A 231 -11.76 6.50 20.21
CA GLN A 231 -12.45 5.62 19.27
C GLN A 231 -13.95 5.57 19.51
N ILE A 232 -14.39 5.41 20.76
CA ILE A 232 -15.82 5.41 21.10
C ILE A 232 -16.47 6.75 20.72
N ARG A 233 -15.82 7.88 21.02
CA ARG A 233 -16.35 9.20 20.63
C ARG A 233 -16.48 9.33 19.11
N ALA A 234 -15.47 8.88 18.36
CA ALA A 234 -15.50 8.91 16.91
C ALA A 234 -16.60 8.01 16.34
N ILE A 235 -16.80 6.81 16.90
CA ILE A 235 -17.88 5.87 16.52
C ILE A 235 -19.24 6.50 16.83
N VAL A 236 -19.44 7.02 18.03
CA VAL A 236 -20.74 7.64 18.40
C VAL A 236 -21.08 8.83 17.49
N ALA A 237 -20.09 9.66 17.16
CA ALA A 237 -20.30 10.79 16.24
C ALA A 237 -20.66 10.30 14.83
N ARG A 238 -19.94 9.30 14.31
CA ARG A 238 -20.15 8.75 12.97
C ARG A 238 -21.44 7.94 12.90
N GLU A 239 -21.57 6.93 13.75
CA GLU A 239 -22.72 6.01 13.71
C GLU A 239 -24.02 6.69 14.18
N GLY A 240 -23.94 7.64 15.10
CA GLY A 240 -25.10 8.44 15.51
C GLY A 240 -25.63 9.32 14.36
N MET A 241 -24.74 9.97 13.60
CA MET A 241 -25.16 10.69 12.40
C MET A 241 -25.74 9.74 11.35
N SER A 242 -25.08 8.62 11.17
CA SER A 242 -25.46 7.54 10.27
C SER A 242 -26.88 7.05 10.58
N ALA A 243 -27.17 6.71 11.83
CA ALA A 243 -28.49 6.29 12.25
C ALA A 243 -29.56 7.37 12.03
N MET A 244 -29.26 8.63 12.38
CA MET A 244 -30.18 9.75 12.12
C MET A 244 -30.51 9.91 10.65
N SER A 245 -29.51 9.89 9.78
CA SER A 245 -29.69 10.02 8.34
C SER A 245 -30.46 8.83 7.76
N GLY A 246 -30.20 7.62 8.24
CA GLY A 246 -30.95 6.42 7.88
C GLY A 246 -32.43 6.51 8.26
N ILE A 247 -32.74 6.99 9.48
CA ILE A 247 -34.12 7.21 9.92
C ILE A 247 -34.85 8.24 9.05
N VAL A 248 -34.18 9.37 8.72
CA VAL A 248 -34.76 10.39 7.84
C VAL A 248 -35.01 9.83 6.43
N SER A 249 -34.06 9.11 5.86
CA SER A 249 -34.22 8.46 4.54
C SER A 249 -35.36 7.45 4.55
N LEU A 250 -35.43 6.61 5.58
CA LEU A 250 -36.53 5.64 5.76
C LEU A 250 -37.88 6.35 5.86
N ALA A 251 -37.97 7.44 6.64
CA ALA A 251 -39.18 8.19 6.80
C ALA A 251 -39.69 8.78 5.48
N ILE A 252 -38.79 9.36 4.65
CA ILE A 252 -39.16 9.93 3.33
C ILE A 252 -39.72 8.81 2.44
N VAL A 253 -39.05 7.69 2.32
CA VAL A 253 -39.49 6.56 1.48
C VAL A 253 -40.80 5.97 2.02
N PHE A 254 -40.92 5.79 3.32
CA PHE A 254 -42.12 5.20 3.95
C PHE A 254 -43.35 6.10 3.81
N VAL A 255 -43.19 7.43 3.92
CA VAL A 255 -44.29 8.38 3.64
C VAL A 255 -44.76 8.26 2.20
N THR A 256 -43.80 8.15 1.24
CA THR A 256 -44.16 7.97 -0.17
C THR A 256 -44.89 6.66 -0.41
N ILE A 257 -44.39 5.52 0.15
CA ILE A 257 -45.09 4.23 0.09
C ILE A 257 -46.49 4.31 0.63
N THR A 258 -46.68 4.99 1.77
CA THR A 258 -48.02 5.18 2.38
C THR A 258 -48.94 5.99 1.48
N VAL A 259 -48.43 7.07 0.89
CA VAL A 259 -49.24 7.89 -0.06
C VAL A 259 -49.64 7.07 -1.28
N VAL A 260 -48.72 6.31 -1.87
CA VAL A 260 -49.00 5.40 -3.00
C VAL A 260 -50.07 4.37 -2.62
N ALA A 261 -49.94 3.73 -1.44
CA ALA A 261 -50.92 2.77 -0.97
C ALA A 261 -52.32 3.38 -0.75
N VAL A 262 -52.41 4.56 -0.15
CA VAL A 262 -53.70 5.27 0.08
C VAL A 262 -54.33 5.68 -1.23
N ASN A 263 -53.59 6.25 -2.15
CA ASN A 263 -54.09 6.68 -3.44
C ASN A 263 -54.59 5.52 -4.32
N ASN A 264 -54.06 4.33 -4.11
CA ASN A 264 -54.41 3.12 -4.87
C ASN A 264 -55.12 2.05 -3.99
N ALA A 265 -55.86 2.48 -2.94
CA ALA A 265 -56.49 1.55 -1.98
C ALA A 265 -57.52 0.57 -2.65
N GLY A 266 -58.02 0.87 -3.84
CA GLY A 266 -58.93 0.00 -4.62
C GLY A 266 -58.22 -1.00 -5.53
N ASP A 267 -56.88 -0.87 -5.75
CA ASP A 267 -56.10 -1.77 -6.61
C ASP A 267 -55.38 -2.82 -5.76
N THR A 268 -56.06 -3.95 -5.53
CA THR A 268 -55.50 -5.07 -4.74
C THR A 268 -54.24 -5.64 -5.33
N VAL A 269 -54.08 -5.66 -6.66
CA VAL A 269 -52.90 -6.20 -7.36
C VAL A 269 -51.68 -5.33 -7.08
N LEU A 270 -51.81 -4.03 -7.18
CA LEU A 270 -50.76 -3.06 -6.88
C LEU A 270 -50.38 -3.10 -5.38
N LEU A 271 -51.37 -3.20 -4.48
CA LEU A 271 -51.13 -3.29 -3.04
C LEU A 271 -50.34 -4.57 -2.66
N ILE A 272 -50.63 -5.70 -3.30
CA ILE A 272 -49.89 -6.95 -3.11
C ILE A 272 -48.46 -6.79 -3.65
N ALA A 273 -48.28 -6.19 -4.82
CA ALA A 273 -46.95 -5.90 -5.39
C ALA A 273 -46.13 -4.97 -4.48
N LEU A 274 -46.77 -3.92 -3.94
CA LEU A 274 -46.14 -2.98 -3.00
C LEU A 274 -45.74 -3.68 -1.70
N ALA A 275 -46.62 -4.52 -1.14
CA ALA A 275 -46.34 -5.28 0.10
C ALA A 275 -45.21 -6.30 -0.07
N THR A 276 -45.16 -7.02 -1.18
CA THR A 276 -44.14 -8.02 -1.48
C THR A 276 -42.77 -7.38 -1.74
N THR A 277 -42.70 -6.17 -2.24
CA THR A 277 -41.46 -5.42 -2.45
C THR A 277 -41.01 -4.60 -1.22
N LEU A 278 -41.83 -4.49 -0.18
CA LEU A 278 -41.49 -3.72 1.02
C LEU A 278 -40.15 -4.08 1.67
N PRO A 279 -39.78 -5.38 1.84
CA PRO A 279 -38.46 -5.71 2.37
C PRO A 279 -37.31 -5.17 1.49
N ARG A 280 -37.44 -5.27 0.16
CA ARG A 280 -36.45 -4.71 -0.77
C ARG A 280 -36.36 -3.18 -0.68
N GLN A 281 -37.48 -2.52 -0.54
CA GLN A 281 -37.52 -1.05 -0.39
C GLN A 281 -36.84 -0.58 0.92
N ILE A 282 -37.03 -1.32 2.01
CA ILE A 282 -36.32 -1.05 3.28
C ILE A 282 -34.81 -1.28 3.11
N GLU A 283 -34.41 -2.38 2.45
CA GLU A 283 -33.01 -2.66 2.16
C GLU A 283 -32.38 -1.55 1.31
N MET A 284 -33.05 -1.06 0.29
CA MET A 284 -32.59 0.07 -0.54
C MET A 284 -32.35 1.35 0.28
N THR A 285 -33.15 1.64 1.32
CA THR A 285 -32.88 2.79 2.21
C THR A 285 -31.62 2.59 3.04
N TYR A 286 -31.32 1.35 3.44
CA TYR A 286 -30.07 1.00 4.09
C TYR A 286 -28.88 1.09 3.12
N GLU A 287 -29.04 0.63 1.88
CA GLU A 287 -28.02 0.77 0.82
C GLU A 287 -27.69 2.25 0.53
N LEU A 288 -28.69 3.15 0.52
CA LEU A 288 -28.47 4.60 0.40
C LEU A 288 -27.55 5.14 1.50
N HIS A 289 -27.77 4.68 2.73
CA HIS A 289 -26.94 5.06 3.86
C HIS A 289 -25.51 4.57 3.70
N LEU A 290 -25.32 3.30 3.29
CA LEU A 290 -24.00 2.73 3.01
C LEU A 290 -23.28 3.45 1.86
N LEU A 291 -24.01 3.84 0.80
CA LEU A 291 -23.48 4.60 -0.33
C LEU A 291 -22.88 5.94 0.13
N ALA A 292 -23.58 6.63 1.02
CA ALA A 292 -23.12 7.90 1.56
C ALA A 292 -21.89 7.73 2.50
N SER A 293 -21.83 6.64 3.27
CA SER A 293 -20.65 6.32 4.08
C SER A 293 -19.46 5.97 3.20
N GLY A 294 -19.63 5.10 2.19
CA GLY A 294 -18.58 4.68 1.25
C GLY A 294 -17.97 5.85 0.49
N TRP A 295 -18.75 6.87 0.17
CA TRP A 295 -18.23 8.10 -0.43
C TRP A 295 -17.21 8.82 0.47
N ASN A 296 -17.45 8.87 1.78
CA ASN A 296 -16.50 9.46 2.72
C ASN A 296 -15.21 8.62 2.83
N ASP A 297 -15.35 7.31 2.85
CA ASP A 297 -14.22 6.38 2.89
C ASP A 297 -13.39 6.46 1.60
N PHE A 298 -14.06 6.58 0.45
CA PHE A 298 -13.40 6.86 -0.83
C PHE A 298 -12.58 8.16 -0.81
N ILE A 299 -13.14 9.27 -0.29
CA ILE A 299 -12.41 10.54 -0.15
C ILE A 299 -11.22 10.39 0.78
N ALA A 300 -11.36 9.66 1.89
CA ALA A 300 -10.26 9.43 2.83
C ALA A 300 -9.11 8.65 2.16
N ILE A 301 -9.41 7.58 1.42
CA ILE A 301 -8.42 6.80 0.67
C ILE A 301 -7.79 7.67 -0.42
N TRP A 302 -8.60 8.44 -1.16
CA TRP A 302 -8.13 9.34 -2.20
C TRP A 302 -7.14 10.40 -1.70
N THR A 303 -7.34 10.87 -0.46
CA THR A 303 -6.39 11.79 0.20
C THR A 303 -5.07 11.09 0.57
N ARG A 304 -5.11 9.80 0.93
CA ARG A 304 -3.88 9.02 1.20
C ARG A 304 -3.00 8.88 -0.05
N PHE A 305 -3.57 8.85 -1.23
CA PHE A 305 -2.80 8.88 -2.48
C PHE A 305 -1.93 10.13 -2.63
N ASP A 306 -2.30 11.27 -2.05
CA ASP A 306 -1.43 12.46 -2.02
C ASP A 306 -0.15 12.20 -1.21
N GLY A 307 -0.26 11.48 -0.08
CA GLY A 307 0.89 11.07 0.71
C GLY A 307 1.82 10.11 -0.05
N ILE A 308 1.25 9.14 -0.76
CA ILE A 308 2.02 8.20 -1.60
C ILE A 308 2.72 8.96 -2.75
N ALA A 309 1.99 9.84 -3.43
CA ALA A 309 2.51 10.64 -4.53
C ALA A 309 3.69 11.53 -4.10
N ALA A 310 3.58 12.18 -2.94
CA ALA A 310 4.62 13.03 -2.36
C ALA A 310 5.91 12.25 -2.04
N ASN A 311 5.78 10.96 -1.66
CA ASN A 311 6.91 10.11 -1.26
C ASN A 311 7.43 9.20 -2.38
N MET A 312 6.86 9.26 -3.57
CA MET A 312 7.29 8.41 -4.69
C MET A 312 8.66 8.78 -5.26
N LEU A 313 9.01 10.06 -5.21
CA LEU A 313 10.28 10.57 -5.73
C LEU A 313 11.08 11.29 -4.63
N PRO A 314 11.50 10.58 -3.56
CA PRO A 314 12.30 11.19 -2.51
C PRO A 314 13.58 11.78 -3.10
N GLN A 315 14.02 12.92 -2.56
CA GLN A 315 15.25 13.57 -2.97
C GLN A 315 16.27 13.46 -1.84
N PRO A 316 17.54 13.20 -2.16
CA PRO A 316 18.59 13.25 -1.17
C PRO A 316 18.75 14.68 -0.66
N ASP A 317 19.12 14.81 0.61
CA ASP A 317 19.45 16.09 1.23
C ASP A 317 20.55 16.79 0.42
N GLU A 318 20.33 18.04 0.02
CA GLU A 318 21.30 18.86 -0.70
C GLU A 318 22.61 19.05 0.11
N SER A 319 22.50 19.02 1.42
CA SER A 319 23.64 19.09 2.34
C SER A 319 24.34 17.75 2.58
N PHE A 320 24.00 16.68 1.86
CA PHE A 320 24.54 15.34 2.10
C PHE A 320 26.07 15.32 2.09
N ASP A 321 26.71 16.02 1.15
CA ASP A 321 28.16 16.07 1.03
C ASP A 321 28.82 16.85 2.18
N ASN A 322 28.10 17.73 2.89
CA ASN A 322 28.59 18.42 4.08
C ASN A 322 28.82 17.46 5.28
N ARG A 323 28.28 16.24 5.21
CA ARG A 323 28.56 15.19 6.20
C ARG A 323 29.97 14.63 6.08
N ILE A 324 30.69 14.91 4.96
CA ILE A 324 32.04 14.43 4.70
C ILE A 324 33.04 15.45 5.23
N LYS A 325 33.79 15.09 6.26
CA LYS A 325 34.86 15.91 6.85
C LYS A 325 36.18 15.60 6.14
N PHE A 326 36.42 16.21 5.01
CA PHE A 326 37.58 15.95 4.15
C PHE A 326 38.91 16.17 4.88
N ASP A 327 38.98 17.13 5.82
CA ASP A 327 40.14 17.43 6.66
C ASP A 327 40.57 16.23 7.56
N ARG A 328 39.68 15.25 7.75
CA ARG A 328 39.88 14.08 8.61
C ARG A 328 39.85 12.75 7.86
N LEU A 329 39.83 12.81 6.52
CA LEU A 329 39.80 11.63 5.67
C LEU A 329 41.10 11.49 4.89
N VAL A 330 41.61 10.25 4.85
CA VAL A 330 42.81 9.91 4.09
C VAL A 330 42.53 8.65 3.26
N LEU A 331 42.88 8.71 1.98
CA LEU A 331 42.86 7.55 1.09
C LEU A 331 44.25 6.91 1.07
N ARG A 332 44.37 5.69 1.61
CA ARG A 332 45.65 4.94 1.64
C ARG A 332 45.68 3.90 0.54
N GLU A 333 46.75 3.91 -0.24
CA GLU A 333 47.09 2.87 -1.22
C GLU A 333 48.51 2.37 -0.91
N GLY A 334 48.64 1.21 -0.26
CA GLY A 334 49.91 0.73 0.26
C GLY A 334 50.53 1.72 1.25
N ALA A 335 51.75 2.21 0.98
CA ALA A 335 52.45 3.21 1.75
C ALA A 335 51.99 4.65 1.48
N ASP A 336 51.33 4.89 0.34
CA ASP A 336 50.90 6.24 -0.07
C ASP A 336 49.65 6.66 0.69
N ALA A 337 49.68 7.85 1.26
CA ALA A 337 48.55 8.46 1.98
C ALA A 337 48.15 9.78 1.31
N ASN A 338 46.98 9.76 0.67
CA ASN A 338 46.45 10.91 -0.05
C ASN A 338 45.37 11.62 0.78
N VAL A 339 45.59 12.85 1.14
CA VAL A 339 44.56 13.72 1.74
C VAL A 339 43.64 14.21 0.63
N VAL A 340 42.34 14.13 0.85
CA VAL A 340 41.31 14.55 -0.12
C VAL A 340 40.63 15.82 0.35
N SER A 341 40.35 16.72 -0.57
CA SER A 341 39.67 18.00 -0.29
C SER A 341 38.24 18.05 -0.80
N SER A 342 37.86 17.13 -1.65
CA SER A 342 36.51 17.07 -2.28
C SER A 342 36.22 15.67 -2.82
N VAL A 343 34.93 15.43 -3.14
CA VAL A 343 34.49 14.19 -3.84
C VAL A 343 35.21 14.05 -5.19
N ASN A 344 35.40 15.15 -5.93
CA ASN A 344 36.09 15.12 -7.21
C ASN A 344 37.57 14.77 -7.08
N ASP A 345 38.18 15.15 -5.99
CA ASP A 345 39.57 14.79 -5.66
C ASP A 345 39.70 13.30 -5.38
N ALA A 346 38.81 12.77 -4.53
CA ALA A 346 38.71 11.35 -4.27
C ALA A 346 38.45 10.55 -5.57
N LEU A 347 37.57 11.04 -6.43
CA LEU A 347 37.24 10.41 -7.71
C LEU A 347 38.49 10.32 -8.62
N ARG A 348 39.29 11.37 -8.71
CA ARG A 348 40.54 11.36 -9.47
C ARG A 348 41.54 10.33 -8.96
N ILE A 349 41.71 10.21 -7.63
CA ILE A 349 42.61 9.22 -7.02
C ILE A 349 42.10 7.81 -7.31
N VAL A 350 40.80 7.56 -7.20
CA VAL A 350 40.20 6.25 -7.47
C VAL A 350 40.38 5.86 -8.94
N GLN A 351 40.21 6.79 -9.86
CA GLN A 351 40.33 6.55 -11.31
C GLN A 351 41.78 6.57 -11.84
N ALA A 352 42.76 6.96 -11.02
CA ALA A 352 44.15 7.05 -11.45
C ALA A 352 44.77 5.71 -11.89
N ARG A 353 44.27 4.60 -11.35
CA ARG A 353 44.68 3.23 -11.68
C ARG A 353 43.46 2.34 -11.91
N PRO A 354 43.52 1.40 -12.88
CA PRO A 354 42.40 0.50 -13.18
C PRO A 354 42.22 -0.61 -12.12
N THR A 355 43.25 -0.95 -11.38
CA THR A 355 43.27 -2.01 -10.38
C THR A 355 43.89 -1.53 -9.08
N GLY A 356 43.83 -2.35 -8.05
CA GLY A 356 44.43 -2.07 -6.76
C GLY A 356 43.43 -1.72 -5.66
N ARG A 357 43.95 -1.57 -4.46
CA ARG A 357 43.15 -1.47 -3.22
C ARG A 357 43.42 -0.14 -2.52
N ILE A 358 42.39 0.64 -2.31
CA ILE A 358 42.40 1.90 -1.56
C ILE A 358 41.62 1.71 -0.27
N ASN A 359 42.21 2.02 0.86
CA ASN A 359 41.53 2.05 2.14
C ASN A 359 41.17 3.47 2.55
N VAL A 360 39.89 3.72 2.89
CA VAL A 360 39.39 5.00 3.37
C VAL A 360 39.55 5.05 4.89
N ARG A 361 40.45 5.90 5.38
CA ARG A 361 40.75 6.08 6.80
C ARG A 361 40.18 7.37 7.35
N GLY A 362 39.75 7.34 8.58
CA GLY A 362 39.20 8.48 9.33
C GLY A 362 38.48 8.02 10.59
N GLY A 363 38.32 8.88 11.55
CA GLY A 363 37.60 8.60 12.79
C GLY A 363 36.12 8.27 12.56
N ASN A 364 35.42 7.87 13.62
CA ASN A 364 33.97 7.68 13.55
C ASN A 364 33.27 9.01 13.23
N ALA A 365 32.16 8.92 12.46
CA ALA A 365 31.37 10.07 12.01
C ALA A 365 32.15 11.11 11.15
N THR A 366 33.22 10.71 10.47
CA THR A 366 33.92 11.57 9.51
C THR A 366 33.30 11.53 8.10
N GLY A 367 32.29 10.71 7.87
CA GLY A 367 31.60 10.64 6.57
C GLY A 367 32.21 9.65 5.58
N LYS A 368 32.92 8.61 6.03
CA LYS A 368 33.49 7.57 5.15
C LYS A 368 32.44 6.91 4.27
N SER A 369 31.35 6.40 4.84
CA SER A 369 30.24 5.78 4.07
C SER A 369 29.56 6.79 3.15
N SER A 370 29.46 8.08 3.58
CA SER A 370 28.95 9.14 2.74
C SER A 370 29.84 9.42 1.53
N LEU A 371 31.16 9.33 1.70
CA LEU A 371 32.12 9.45 0.58
C LEU A 371 31.90 8.31 -0.42
N LEU A 372 31.76 7.05 0.03
CA LEU A 372 31.50 5.93 -0.87
C LEU A 372 30.17 6.12 -1.64
N ALA A 373 29.12 6.56 -0.96
CA ALA A 373 27.83 6.84 -1.61
C ALA A 373 27.93 7.97 -2.65
N SER A 374 28.72 9.03 -2.37
CA SER A 374 28.97 10.10 -3.32
C SER A 374 29.80 9.63 -4.50
N LEU A 375 30.85 8.84 -4.29
CA LEU A 375 31.62 8.21 -5.37
C LEU A 375 30.75 7.31 -6.25
N LYS A 376 29.87 6.50 -5.66
CA LYS A 376 28.92 5.67 -6.41
C LYS A 376 27.98 6.52 -7.26
N THR A 377 27.51 7.65 -6.73
CA THR A 377 26.63 8.56 -7.45
C THR A 377 27.31 9.11 -8.71
N GLU A 378 28.58 9.52 -8.61
CA GLU A 378 29.37 10.03 -9.72
C GLU A 378 29.75 8.93 -10.74
N MET A 379 30.11 7.76 -10.25
CA MET A 379 30.57 6.65 -11.11
C MET A 379 29.41 5.84 -11.70
N ARG A 380 28.22 5.96 -11.17
CA ARG A 380 27.00 5.28 -11.66
C ARG A 380 27.17 3.77 -11.88
N ARG A 381 27.01 3.29 -13.14
CA ARG A 381 27.12 1.86 -13.49
C ARG A 381 28.55 1.32 -13.46
N ARG A 382 29.60 2.18 -13.45
CA ARG A 382 30.99 1.77 -13.41
C ARG A 382 31.44 1.23 -12.05
N ALA A 383 30.71 1.60 -10.99
CA ALA A 383 31.04 1.13 -9.65
C ALA A 383 29.96 0.20 -9.10
N PHE A 384 30.36 -0.85 -8.39
CA PHE A 384 29.53 -1.65 -7.51
C PHE A 384 29.66 -1.08 -6.09
N TYR A 385 28.56 -0.85 -5.39
CA TYR A 385 28.58 -0.35 -4.02
C TYR A 385 27.92 -1.39 -3.09
N TRP A 386 28.67 -1.86 -2.14
CA TRP A 386 28.20 -2.73 -1.06
C TRP A 386 28.17 -1.95 0.24
N PRO A 387 27.03 -1.40 0.66
CA PRO A 387 26.88 -0.71 1.92
C PRO A 387 26.87 -1.69 3.10
N ALA A 388 27.14 -1.22 4.31
CA ALA A 388 27.01 -1.98 5.53
C ALA A 388 25.52 -2.30 5.82
N SER A 389 24.97 -3.31 5.15
CA SER A 389 23.58 -3.74 5.28
C SER A 389 23.43 -5.23 4.98
N ASP A 390 22.63 -5.89 5.81
CA ASP A 390 22.27 -7.31 5.69
C ASP A 390 20.98 -7.57 4.87
N ARG A 391 20.33 -6.50 4.39
CA ARG A 391 19.04 -6.58 3.68
C ARG A 391 19.15 -6.56 2.16
N LEU A 392 20.37 -6.60 1.61
CA LEU A 392 20.55 -6.69 0.18
C LEU A 392 20.18 -8.09 -0.33
N ALA A 393 19.60 -8.17 -1.51
CA ALA A 393 19.24 -9.42 -2.15
C ALA A 393 20.49 -10.08 -2.74
N PHE A 394 20.71 -11.36 -2.41
CA PHE A 394 21.75 -12.23 -2.94
C PHE A 394 21.16 -13.58 -3.30
N GLN A 395 21.72 -14.24 -4.32
CA GLN A 395 21.21 -15.53 -4.81
C GLN A 395 21.30 -16.64 -3.76
N PHE A 396 22.42 -16.70 -3.01
CA PHE A 396 22.60 -17.70 -1.95
C PHE A 396 21.54 -17.59 -0.83
N ALA A 397 20.92 -16.42 -0.66
CA ALA A 397 19.90 -16.17 0.34
C ALA A 397 18.46 -16.46 -0.15
N GLY A 398 18.32 -17.17 -1.27
CA GLY A 398 17.01 -17.45 -1.89
C GLY A 398 16.59 -16.42 -2.92
N GLY A 399 17.50 -15.57 -3.37
CA GLY A 399 17.25 -14.64 -4.47
C GLY A 399 16.95 -15.38 -5.76
N VAL A 400 15.89 -14.96 -6.46
CA VAL A 400 15.54 -15.48 -7.78
C VAL A 400 16.63 -15.07 -8.77
N VAL A 401 17.11 -16.02 -9.60
CA VAL A 401 18.01 -15.69 -10.71
C VAL A 401 17.28 -14.74 -11.64
N PRO A 402 17.80 -13.53 -11.92
CA PRO A 402 17.17 -12.63 -12.87
C PRO A 402 17.12 -13.32 -14.24
N VAL A 403 15.95 -13.62 -14.74
CA VAL A 403 15.74 -13.79 -16.16
C VAL A 403 15.84 -12.39 -16.76
N ASP A 404 16.63 -12.21 -17.83
CA ASP A 404 16.82 -10.91 -18.48
C ASP A 404 15.47 -10.24 -18.74
N VAL A 405 15.09 -9.32 -17.85
CA VAL A 405 13.82 -8.58 -17.93
C VAL A 405 14.09 -7.28 -18.70
N GLU A 406 14.49 -7.39 -19.96
CA GLU A 406 14.48 -6.28 -20.91
C GLU A 406 13.26 -6.31 -21.88
N GLY A 407 12.35 -7.27 -21.71
CA GLY A 407 11.14 -7.42 -22.52
C GLY A 407 9.86 -7.01 -21.78
N GLU A 408 8.98 -6.31 -22.50
CA GLU A 408 7.67 -5.80 -22.02
C GLU A 408 6.61 -6.88 -21.66
N HIS A 409 6.98 -8.13 -21.48
CA HIS A 409 6.06 -9.23 -21.11
C HIS A 409 6.13 -9.53 -19.61
N GLU A 410 5.51 -8.66 -18.81
CA GLU A 410 5.45 -8.74 -17.35
C GLU A 410 4.59 -9.90 -16.80
N ASP A 411 3.91 -10.66 -17.63
CA ASP A 411 2.87 -11.60 -17.19
C ASP A 411 3.34 -13.07 -16.99
N GLU A 412 4.59 -13.44 -17.31
CA GLU A 412 5.02 -14.85 -17.33
C GLU A 412 6.27 -15.21 -16.52
N ALA A 413 6.91 -14.28 -15.83
CA ALA A 413 7.97 -14.64 -14.91
C ALA A 413 7.37 -15.20 -13.60
N ILE A 414 6.76 -16.36 -13.66
CA ILE A 414 6.55 -17.20 -12.48
C ILE A 414 7.94 -17.70 -12.11
N ALA A 415 8.59 -16.93 -11.23
CA ALA A 415 9.78 -17.40 -10.55
C ALA A 415 9.41 -18.72 -9.88
N SER A 416 10.11 -19.79 -10.21
CA SER A 416 10.04 -21.01 -9.43
C SER A 416 10.45 -20.62 -8.01
N GLU A 417 9.50 -20.60 -7.08
CA GLU A 417 9.77 -20.45 -5.67
C GLU A 417 10.72 -21.59 -5.27
N THR A 418 12.01 -21.31 -5.25
CA THR A 418 12.90 -22.13 -4.46
C THR A 418 12.45 -21.92 -3.02
N PRO A 419 12.03 -22.98 -2.30
CA PRO A 419 11.56 -22.85 -0.94
C PRO A 419 12.59 -22.05 -0.16
N ASP A 420 12.12 -21.05 0.58
CA ASP A 420 12.89 -20.15 1.42
C ASP A 420 13.71 -21.02 2.39
N LYS A 421 14.85 -21.50 1.91
CA LYS A 421 15.84 -22.14 2.75
C LYS A 421 16.38 -21.01 3.60
N LYS A 422 15.74 -20.77 4.74
CA LYS A 422 16.33 -20.08 5.88
C LYS A 422 17.54 -20.92 6.32
N LEU A 423 18.57 -20.84 5.52
CA LEU A 423 19.88 -21.40 5.85
C LEU A 423 20.31 -20.65 7.10
N GLY A 424 20.49 -21.38 8.19
CA GLY A 424 20.88 -20.84 9.50
C GLY A 424 22.31 -20.30 9.52
N PHE A 425 22.66 -19.46 8.53
CA PHE A 425 23.94 -18.77 8.49
C PHE A 425 24.03 -17.71 9.58
N SER A 426 25.15 -17.72 10.31
CA SER A 426 25.51 -16.60 11.17
C SER A 426 25.71 -15.32 10.36
N THR A 427 25.66 -14.17 11.01
CA THR A 427 25.88 -12.86 10.34
C THR A 427 27.22 -12.83 9.59
N GLY A 428 28.28 -13.37 10.19
CA GLY A 428 29.60 -13.46 9.55
C GLY A 428 29.64 -14.38 8.32
N GLU A 429 28.97 -15.54 8.38
CA GLU A 429 28.89 -16.44 7.23
C GLU A 429 28.10 -15.82 6.08
N ARG A 430 27.01 -15.10 6.38
CA ARG A 430 26.26 -14.36 5.35
C ARG A 430 27.15 -13.33 4.67
N GLN A 431 27.92 -12.59 5.45
CA GLN A 431 28.80 -11.55 4.94
C GLN A 431 29.88 -12.13 4.02
N LEU A 432 30.48 -13.26 4.39
CA LEU A 432 31.46 -13.97 3.56
C LEU A 432 30.81 -14.47 2.25
N LYS A 433 29.64 -15.09 2.32
CA LYS A 433 28.90 -15.55 1.13
C LYS A 433 28.48 -14.42 0.21
N SER A 434 28.05 -13.27 0.78
CA SER A 434 27.77 -12.08 -0.01
C SER A 434 29.00 -11.61 -0.78
N LEU A 435 30.17 -11.61 -0.12
CA LEU A 435 31.42 -11.23 -0.77
C LEU A 435 31.85 -12.24 -1.85
N GLU A 436 31.69 -13.55 -1.59
CA GLU A 436 31.91 -14.59 -2.59
C GLU A 436 31.04 -14.39 -3.84
N GLU A 437 29.76 -14.08 -3.63
CA GLU A 437 28.82 -13.83 -4.74
C GLU A 437 29.20 -12.56 -5.50
N ILE A 438 29.55 -11.47 -4.80
CA ILE A 438 30.01 -10.22 -5.43
C ILE A 438 31.24 -10.49 -6.31
N VAL A 439 32.22 -11.25 -5.81
CA VAL A 439 33.44 -11.55 -6.55
C VAL A 439 33.14 -12.40 -7.79
N ASN A 440 32.24 -13.36 -7.69
CA ASN A 440 31.97 -14.34 -8.75
C ASN A 440 30.91 -13.90 -9.76
N ALA A 441 29.91 -13.12 -9.33
CA ALA A 441 28.72 -12.82 -10.13
C ALA A 441 28.65 -11.38 -10.63
N THR A 442 29.61 -10.51 -10.24
CA THR A 442 29.60 -9.11 -10.69
C THR A 442 30.85 -8.73 -11.46
N ASP A 443 30.68 -7.82 -12.45
CA ASP A 443 31.77 -7.27 -13.23
C ASP A 443 31.66 -5.73 -13.24
N ALA A 444 32.41 -5.07 -12.37
CA ALA A 444 32.45 -3.60 -12.26
C ALA A 444 33.90 -3.11 -12.29
N GLN A 445 34.10 -1.91 -12.81
CA GLN A 445 35.42 -1.29 -12.88
C GLN A 445 35.93 -0.90 -11.48
N VAL A 446 34.99 -0.54 -10.57
CA VAL A 446 35.31 -0.12 -9.21
C VAL A 446 34.35 -0.80 -8.24
N TYR A 447 34.89 -1.26 -7.12
CA TYR A 447 34.12 -1.82 -6.00
C TYR A 447 34.28 -0.93 -4.78
N LEU A 448 33.16 -0.48 -4.24
CA LEU A 448 33.05 0.36 -3.05
C LEU A 448 32.48 -0.49 -1.92
N LEU A 449 33.34 -0.91 -0.99
CA LEU A 449 33.01 -1.87 0.08
C LEU A 449 32.97 -1.15 1.43
N ASP A 450 31.80 -1.10 2.07
CA ASP A 450 31.58 -0.39 3.34
C ASP A 450 31.49 -1.39 4.49
N GLU A 451 32.48 -1.31 5.43
CA GLU A 451 32.53 -2.14 6.66
C GLU A 451 32.38 -3.65 6.39
N TRP A 452 32.93 -4.14 5.31
CA TRP A 452 32.79 -5.51 4.85
C TRP A 452 33.36 -6.55 5.84
N ASP A 453 34.21 -6.16 6.78
CA ASP A 453 34.89 -7.02 7.74
C ASP A 453 34.31 -6.95 9.16
N ALA A 454 33.23 -6.19 9.38
CA ALA A 454 32.74 -5.83 10.72
C ALA A 454 32.29 -7.01 11.59
N ASN A 455 31.68 -8.04 10.99
CA ASN A 455 31.08 -9.18 11.72
C ASN A 455 31.82 -10.51 11.48
N LEU A 456 33.05 -10.47 10.98
CA LEU A 456 33.82 -11.65 10.66
C LEU A 456 34.78 -12.02 11.82
N ASP A 457 34.85 -13.33 12.15
CA ASP A 457 35.90 -13.87 13.00
C ASP A 457 37.26 -13.87 12.27
N ALA A 458 38.32 -14.19 12.97
CA ALA A 458 39.68 -14.13 12.41
C ALA A 458 39.89 -15.05 11.20
N ALA A 459 39.28 -16.24 11.20
CA ALA A 459 39.41 -17.20 10.10
C ALA A 459 38.64 -16.75 8.86
N ASN A 460 37.39 -16.27 9.04
CA ASN A 460 36.57 -15.77 7.97
C ASN A 460 37.08 -14.40 7.45
N LYS A 461 37.71 -13.60 8.31
CA LYS A 461 38.42 -12.38 7.90
C LYS A 461 39.55 -12.68 6.92
N ALA A 462 40.35 -13.68 7.17
CA ALA A 462 41.43 -14.04 6.27
C ALA A 462 40.92 -14.49 4.89
N LYS A 463 39.83 -15.28 4.85
CA LYS A 463 39.17 -15.68 3.61
C LYS A 463 38.58 -14.49 2.84
N ALA A 464 37.88 -13.62 3.54
CA ALA A 464 37.28 -12.43 2.94
C ALA A 464 38.36 -11.46 2.41
N ASP A 465 39.45 -11.31 3.11
CA ASP A 465 40.60 -10.50 2.67
C ASP A 465 41.22 -11.02 1.37
N ALA A 466 41.38 -12.37 1.25
CA ALA A 466 41.82 -13.00 0.01
C ALA A 466 40.87 -12.78 -1.16
N LEU A 467 39.57 -12.79 -0.90
CA LEU A 467 38.54 -12.45 -1.90
C LEU A 467 38.63 -10.98 -2.36
N VAL A 468 38.83 -10.07 -1.41
CA VAL A 468 39.00 -8.62 -1.74
C VAL A 468 40.32 -8.41 -2.51
N ASP A 469 41.38 -9.10 -2.19
CA ASP A 469 42.63 -9.05 -2.94
C ASP A 469 42.49 -9.63 -4.36
N ALA A 470 41.76 -10.73 -4.53
CA ALA A 470 41.42 -11.26 -5.85
C ALA A 470 40.62 -10.26 -6.69
N LEU A 471 39.68 -9.55 -6.03
CA LEU A 471 38.88 -8.48 -6.66
C LEU A 471 39.80 -7.30 -7.07
N ALA A 472 40.71 -6.89 -6.21
CA ALA A 472 41.63 -5.79 -6.43
C ALA A 472 42.67 -6.07 -7.53
N ALA A 473 42.94 -7.35 -7.82
CA ALA A 473 43.81 -7.77 -8.93
C ALA A 473 43.17 -7.47 -10.31
N ARG A 474 41.83 -7.47 -10.42
CA ARG A 474 41.11 -7.27 -11.68
C ARG A 474 40.36 -5.92 -11.78
N ALA A 475 40.10 -5.28 -10.65
CA ALA A 475 39.33 -4.04 -10.58
C ALA A 475 39.87 -3.11 -9.49
N ARG A 476 39.39 -1.88 -9.46
CA ARG A 476 39.72 -0.93 -8.40
C ARG A 476 38.81 -1.15 -7.20
N VAL A 477 39.38 -1.40 -6.02
CA VAL A 477 38.64 -1.57 -4.76
C VAL A 477 38.87 -0.38 -3.85
N VAL A 478 37.80 0.24 -3.39
CA VAL A 478 37.80 1.29 -2.36
C VAL A 478 37.04 0.77 -1.16
N GLU A 479 37.69 0.64 -0.03
CA GLU A 479 37.14 -0.04 1.12
C GLU A 479 37.18 0.78 2.40
N ILE A 480 36.19 0.55 3.26
CA ILE A 480 36.23 0.91 4.66
C ILE A 480 36.37 -0.39 5.44
N SER A 481 37.48 -0.56 6.15
CA SER A 481 37.76 -1.72 6.99
C SER A 481 38.25 -1.30 8.35
N HIS A 482 37.99 -2.12 9.38
CA HIS A 482 38.41 -1.85 10.76
C HIS A 482 39.87 -2.23 11.02
N ARG A 483 40.60 -2.73 10.02
CA ARG A 483 41.97 -3.21 10.17
C ARG A 483 43.01 -2.13 9.86
N ASP A 484 43.94 -1.90 10.78
CA ASP A 484 45.20 -1.25 10.45
C ASP A 484 46.12 -2.25 9.76
N ARG A 485 46.27 -2.14 8.44
CA ARG A 485 47.36 -2.80 7.75
C ARG A 485 48.64 -1.99 8.03
N THR A 486 49.34 -2.35 9.11
CA THR A 486 50.72 -1.95 9.33
C THR A 486 51.60 -2.90 8.56
N GLY A 487 52.27 -2.41 7.55
CA GLY A 487 53.34 -3.09 6.83
C GLY A 487 53.08 -3.34 5.40
#